data_561f805aec4218f4979f67149d403d4a
#
_entry.id   561f805aec4218f4979f67149d403d4a
#
_cell.length_a   1.000
_cell.length_b   1.000
_cell.length_c   1.000
_cell.angle_alpha   90.00
_cell.angle_beta   90.00
_cell.angle_gamma   90.00
#
_symmetry.space_group_name_H-M   'P 1'
#
loop_
_entity.id
_entity.type
_entity.pdbx_description
1 polymer ?
#
loop_
_entity_poly.entity_id
_entity_poly.type
_entity_poly.pdbx_seq_one_letter_code
_entity_poly.pdbx_strand_id
1 'polypeptide(L)'
;MLKNENMFWQWDKEIPPIVCQALIKRGLQLDIVDAEVGNNLDDDEGKVDHSVRNSKVGFFNADTDAWLFHLLWGYMLKANINAEWNFDIEGQQPPQFTTYEKDFFYDFHEDGTFHQDGMRKLSMTVILSNPTDYDGGEFVFENGEDEVFKNQGTIIVFPSFIRHRVNPVTKGIRYSLVNWFEGPAFK
;
A
#
# COMPACT_ATOMS: atom_id res chain seq x y z
N MET A 1 -7.28 -21.76 7.29
CA MET A 1 -5.88 -21.33 7.42
C MET A 1 -5.36 -21.12 6.03
N LEU A 2 -5.06 -19.87 5.63
CA LEU A 2 -4.45 -19.58 4.33
C LEU A 2 -3.11 -20.32 4.27
N LYS A 3 -2.83 -21.01 3.16
CA LYS A 3 -1.50 -21.57 2.91
C LYS A 3 -0.55 -20.39 2.67
N ASN A 4 0.74 -20.50 3.03
CA ASN A 4 1.73 -19.45 2.77
C ASN A 4 1.74 -18.99 1.30
N GLU A 5 1.41 -19.87 0.36
CA GLU A 5 1.28 -19.60 -1.07
C GLU A 5 0.18 -18.57 -1.44
N ASN A 6 -0.76 -18.27 -0.51
CA ASN A 6 -1.89 -17.38 -0.74
C ASN A 6 -1.88 -16.14 0.17
N MET A 7 -0.75 -15.84 0.84
CA MET A 7 -0.65 -14.66 1.70
C MET A 7 -0.62 -13.36 0.90
N PHE A 8 -0.02 -13.38 -0.29
CA PHE A 8 0.04 -12.25 -1.22
C PHE A 8 0.19 -12.76 -2.66
N TRP A 9 -0.08 -11.89 -3.61
CA TRP A 9 0.23 -12.06 -5.03
C TRP A 9 1.13 -10.92 -5.48
N GLN A 10 2.17 -11.22 -6.25
CA GLN A 10 3.09 -10.20 -6.73
C GLN A 10 3.39 -10.31 -8.22
N TRP A 11 3.74 -9.17 -8.79
CA TRP A 11 4.41 -9.04 -10.08
C TRP A 11 5.70 -8.25 -9.86
N ASP A 12 6.83 -8.91 -10.07
CA ASP A 12 8.13 -8.26 -9.93
C ASP A 12 8.45 -7.39 -11.14
N LYS A 13 8.84 -6.13 -10.90
CA LYS A 13 9.24 -5.15 -11.95
C LYS A 13 8.18 -4.94 -13.05
N GLU A 14 6.92 -5.05 -12.73
CA GLU A 14 5.80 -4.99 -13.68
C GLU A 14 5.58 -3.55 -14.21
N ILE A 15 5.66 -2.57 -13.33
CA ILE A 15 5.55 -1.17 -13.73
C ILE A 15 6.90 -0.67 -14.25
N PRO A 16 7.01 -0.25 -15.52
CA PRO A 16 8.28 0.22 -16.08
C PRO A 16 8.86 1.41 -15.30
N PRO A 17 10.20 1.53 -15.17
CA PRO A 17 10.85 2.62 -14.43
C PRO A 17 10.40 4.02 -14.85
N ILE A 18 10.16 4.23 -16.13
CA ILE A 18 9.69 5.53 -16.64
C ILE A 18 8.31 5.90 -16.10
N VAL A 19 7.42 4.90 -15.92
CA VAL A 19 6.09 5.10 -15.32
C VAL A 19 6.22 5.35 -13.81
N CYS A 20 7.09 4.60 -13.11
CA CYS A 20 7.38 4.85 -11.70
C CYS A 20 7.88 6.29 -11.48
N GLN A 21 8.79 6.77 -12.31
CA GLN A 21 9.29 8.15 -12.24
C GLN A 21 8.19 9.19 -12.52
N ALA A 22 7.31 8.93 -13.48
CA ALA A 22 6.17 9.81 -13.77
C ALA A 22 5.20 9.86 -12.57
N LEU A 23 4.94 8.72 -11.93
CA LEU A 23 4.11 8.63 -10.73
C LEU A 23 4.74 9.36 -9.54
N ILE A 24 6.06 9.23 -9.32
CA ILE A 24 6.78 10.01 -8.30
C ILE A 24 6.64 11.50 -8.57
N LYS A 25 6.93 11.94 -9.81
CA LYS A 25 6.82 13.35 -10.17
C LYS A 25 5.40 13.90 -9.97
N ARG A 26 4.38 13.13 -10.30
CA ARG A 26 2.97 13.52 -10.09
C ARG A 26 2.61 13.49 -8.60
N GLY A 27 3.05 12.47 -7.86
CA GLY A 27 2.83 12.34 -6.42
C GLY A 27 3.40 13.51 -5.62
N LEU A 28 4.59 13.99 -5.98
CA LEU A 28 5.22 15.17 -5.35
C LEU A 28 4.49 16.51 -5.62
N GLN A 29 3.49 16.52 -6.50
CA GLN A 29 2.63 17.69 -6.79
C GLN A 29 1.30 17.64 -6.02
N LEU A 30 1.03 16.55 -5.29
CA LEU A 30 -0.16 16.43 -4.45
C LEU A 30 -0.02 17.27 -3.18
N ASP A 31 -1.14 17.53 -2.52
CA ASP A 31 -1.14 18.11 -1.17
C ASP A 31 -0.61 17.04 -0.20
N ILE A 32 0.65 17.19 0.19
CA ILE A 32 1.36 16.25 1.06
C ILE A 32 1.18 16.65 2.52
N VAL A 33 0.71 15.71 3.32
CA VAL A 33 0.49 15.86 4.76
C VAL A 33 1.18 14.73 5.54
N ASP A 34 1.37 14.93 6.85
CA ASP A 34 1.80 13.85 7.72
C ASP A 34 0.74 12.75 7.77
N ALA A 35 1.19 11.50 7.70
CA ALA A 35 0.28 10.36 7.66
C ALA A 35 -0.34 10.11 9.04
N GLU A 36 -1.64 9.89 9.04
CA GLU A 36 -2.37 9.45 10.22
C GLU A 36 -2.30 7.92 10.37
N VAL A 37 -2.42 7.44 11.60
CA VAL A 37 -2.69 6.04 11.91
C VAL A 37 -4.19 5.84 12.07
N GLY A 38 -4.66 4.65 11.68
CA GLY A 38 -6.09 4.30 11.70
C GLY A 38 -6.69 4.40 13.10
N ASN A 39 -7.99 4.63 13.11
CA ASN A 39 -8.78 4.84 14.31
C ASN A 39 -8.94 3.58 15.15
N ASN A 40 -8.83 3.71 16.45
CA ASN A 40 -9.51 2.79 17.37
C ASN A 40 -11.04 3.00 17.21
N LEU A 41 -11.81 1.93 17.44
CA LEU A 41 -13.26 1.82 17.23
C LEU A 41 -14.13 2.95 17.86
N ASP A 42 -13.54 3.86 18.62
CA ASP A 42 -14.23 4.89 19.40
C ASP A 42 -14.03 6.34 18.91
N ASP A 43 -13.11 6.58 17.94
CA ASP A 43 -12.85 7.93 17.42
C ASP A 43 -12.83 7.92 15.88
N ASP A 44 -13.76 8.65 15.25
CA ASP A 44 -13.89 8.80 13.79
C ASP A 44 -12.76 9.63 13.14
N GLU A 45 -11.82 10.17 13.91
CA GLU A 45 -10.71 10.98 13.40
C GLU A 45 -9.37 10.25 13.51
N GLY A 46 -8.65 10.13 12.38
CA GLY A 46 -7.29 9.63 12.34
C GLY A 46 -6.37 10.51 13.22
N LYS A 47 -5.36 9.90 13.81
CA LYS A 47 -4.39 10.59 14.65
C LYS A 47 -2.98 10.43 14.08
N VAL A 48 -2.25 11.54 14.02
CA VAL A 48 -0.81 11.49 13.78
C VAL A 48 -0.10 10.91 15.01
N ASP A 49 0.53 9.74 14.86
CA ASP A 49 1.33 9.11 15.89
C ASP A 49 2.68 8.66 15.31
N HIS A 50 3.67 9.50 15.44
CA HIS A 50 5.02 9.24 14.92
C HIS A 50 5.75 8.08 15.61
N SER A 51 5.23 7.54 16.71
CA SER A 51 5.80 6.33 17.34
C SER A 51 5.36 5.04 16.64
N VAL A 52 4.26 5.08 15.88
CA VAL A 52 3.71 3.96 15.12
C VAL A 52 3.98 4.13 13.62
N ARG A 53 3.77 5.35 13.11
CA ARG A 53 3.96 5.69 11.70
C ARG A 53 4.62 7.06 11.56
N ASN A 54 5.74 7.09 10.87
CA ASN A 54 6.36 8.33 10.43
C ASN A 54 6.50 8.29 8.91
N SER A 55 5.59 8.95 8.21
CA SER A 55 5.57 9.04 6.75
C SER A 55 4.72 10.23 6.31
N LYS A 56 4.90 10.66 5.06
CA LYS A 56 4.07 11.70 4.44
C LYS A 56 3.24 11.10 3.33
N VAL A 57 2.03 11.59 3.17
CA VAL A 57 1.08 11.05 2.19
C VAL A 57 0.38 12.14 1.39
N GLY A 58 0.02 11.82 0.15
CA GLY A 58 -0.87 12.59 -0.69
C GLY A 58 -1.79 11.63 -1.47
N PHE A 59 -2.98 12.08 -1.85
CA PHE A 59 -3.97 11.23 -2.50
C PHE A 59 -4.23 11.66 -3.93
N PHE A 60 -4.23 10.68 -4.85
CA PHE A 60 -4.62 10.89 -6.23
C PHE A 60 -6.12 11.12 -6.34
N ASN A 61 -6.52 11.92 -7.33
CA ASN A 61 -7.92 12.25 -7.56
C ASN A 61 -8.42 11.56 -8.83
N ALA A 62 -9.60 10.92 -8.75
CA ALA A 62 -10.18 10.19 -9.87
C ALA A 62 -10.49 11.09 -11.11
N ASP A 63 -10.79 12.37 -10.89
CA ASP A 63 -11.07 13.29 -12.00
C ASP A 63 -9.83 13.60 -12.84
N THR A 64 -8.65 13.61 -12.23
CA THR A 64 -7.39 13.97 -12.89
C THR A 64 -6.50 12.77 -13.20
N ASP A 65 -6.61 11.71 -12.44
CA ASP A 65 -5.72 10.55 -12.46
C ASP A 65 -6.49 9.23 -12.73
N ALA A 66 -7.67 9.28 -13.39
CA ALA A 66 -8.56 8.14 -13.64
C ALA A 66 -7.84 6.89 -14.20
N TRP A 67 -6.85 7.10 -15.07
CA TRP A 67 -6.07 6.02 -15.66
C TRP A 67 -5.34 5.17 -14.58
N LEU A 68 -4.87 5.81 -13.50
CA LEU A 68 -4.20 5.13 -12.39
C LEU A 68 -5.19 4.24 -11.62
N PHE A 69 -6.39 4.76 -11.35
CA PHE A 69 -7.46 3.97 -10.71
C PHE A 69 -7.78 2.71 -11.51
N HIS A 70 -7.99 2.85 -12.83
CA HIS A 70 -8.28 1.70 -13.70
C HIS A 70 -7.12 0.70 -13.76
N LEU A 71 -5.87 1.19 -13.80
CA LEU A 71 -4.69 0.34 -13.80
C LEU A 71 -4.61 -0.52 -12.54
N LEU A 72 -4.71 0.12 -11.36
CA LEU A 72 -4.63 -0.58 -10.08
C LEU A 72 -5.82 -1.54 -9.87
N TRP A 73 -7.01 -1.12 -10.27
CA TRP A 73 -8.20 -1.99 -10.27
C TRP A 73 -7.99 -3.27 -11.09
N GLY A 74 -7.39 -3.15 -12.28
CA GLY A 74 -7.10 -4.30 -13.14
C GLY A 74 -6.11 -5.29 -12.50
N TYR A 75 -5.09 -4.81 -11.81
CA TYR A 75 -4.15 -5.67 -11.07
C TYR A 75 -4.81 -6.32 -9.86
N MET A 76 -5.63 -5.57 -9.12
CA MET A 76 -6.39 -6.12 -8.00
C MET A 76 -7.28 -7.28 -8.44
N LEU A 77 -8.06 -7.12 -9.52
CA LEU A 77 -8.93 -8.21 -10.03
C LEU A 77 -8.12 -9.46 -10.40
N LYS A 78 -6.99 -9.28 -11.07
CA LYS A 78 -6.10 -10.40 -11.44
C LYS A 78 -5.54 -11.09 -10.19
N ALA A 79 -5.09 -10.32 -9.18
CA ALA A 79 -4.56 -10.89 -7.93
C ALA A 79 -5.64 -11.68 -7.20
N ASN A 80 -6.84 -11.10 -7.06
CA ASN A 80 -7.97 -11.72 -6.37
C ASN A 80 -8.35 -13.09 -6.96
N ILE A 81 -8.28 -13.22 -8.31
CA ILE A 81 -8.53 -14.47 -9.01
C ILE A 81 -7.33 -15.42 -8.88
N ASN A 82 -6.12 -14.95 -9.17
CA ASN A 82 -4.93 -15.80 -9.26
C ASN A 82 -4.50 -16.37 -7.91
N ALA A 83 -4.70 -15.61 -6.83
CA ALA A 83 -4.47 -16.07 -5.46
C ALA A 83 -5.66 -16.83 -4.87
N GLU A 84 -6.72 -17.05 -5.65
CA GLU A 84 -7.94 -17.78 -5.26
C GLU A 84 -8.65 -17.18 -4.03
N TRP A 85 -8.45 -15.89 -3.72
CA TRP A 85 -9.16 -15.25 -2.61
C TRP A 85 -10.64 -15.10 -2.91
N ASN A 86 -10.99 -14.73 -4.15
CA ASN A 86 -12.34 -14.56 -4.63
C ASN A 86 -13.21 -13.66 -3.72
N PHE A 87 -12.58 -12.62 -3.17
CA PHE A 87 -13.29 -11.63 -2.36
C PHE A 87 -14.25 -10.81 -3.21
N ASP A 88 -15.38 -10.51 -2.62
CA ASP A 88 -16.36 -9.58 -3.19
C ASP A 88 -15.84 -8.16 -3.03
N ILE A 89 -15.51 -7.48 -4.13
CA ILE A 89 -14.92 -6.15 -4.16
C ILE A 89 -15.86 -5.21 -4.90
N GLU A 90 -16.28 -4.14 -4.23
CA GLU A 90 -17.27 -3.19 -4.72
C GLU A 90 -16.72 -1.77 -4.90
N GLY A 91 -15.60 -1.45 -4.23
CA GLY A 91 -15.03 -0.11 -4.19
C GLY A 91 -13.51 -0.06 -4.19
N GLN A 92 -13.01 1.11 -4.54
CA GLN A 92 -11.59 1.46 -4.52
C GLN A 92 -11.42 2.82 -3.85
N GLN A 93 -10.61 2.89 -2.82
CA GLN A 93 -10.22 4.16 -2.20
C GLN A 93 -9.26 4.94 -3.11
N PRO A 94 -9.15 6.26 -2.95
CA PRO A 94 -8.12 7.04 -3.66
C PRO A 94 -6.73 6.46 -3.43
N PRO A 95 -5.93 6.20 -4.49
CA PRO A 95 -4.56 5.75 -4.33
C PRO A 95 -3.73 6.76 -3.54
N GLN A 96 -2.98 6.26 -2.56
CA GLN A 96 -2.12 7.04 -1.69
C GLN A 96 -0.68 7.02 -2.19
N PHE A 97 -0.12 8.17 -2.49
CA PHE A 97 1.32 8.35 -2.65
C PHE A 97 1.96 8.49 -1.28
N THR A 98 2.99 7.70 -0.99
CA THR A 98 3.65 7.71 0.32
C THR A 98 5.14 7.98 0.16
N THR A 99 5.66 8.87 1.02
CA THR A 99 7.06 9.23 1.11
C THR A 99 7.62 8.81 2.47
N TYR A 100 8.74 8.08 2.44
CA TYR A 100 9.54 7.76 3.61
C TYR A 100 10.92 8.39 3.45
N GLU A 101 11.21 9.40 4.24
CA GLU A 101 12.53 10.04 4.37
C GLU A 101 13.40 9.23 5.34
N LYS A 102 14.65 9.66 5.57
CA LYS A 102 15.53 9.04 6.56
C LYS A 102 14.85 8.99 7.94
N ASP A 103 14.93 7.84 8.60
CA ASP A 103 14.33 7.50 9.90
C ASP A 103 12.82 7.38 9.88
N PHE A 104 12.17 7.50 8.70
CA PHE A 104 10.74 7.26 8.53
C PHE A 104 10.45 5.78 8.38
N PHE A 105 9.29 5.35 8.91
CA PHE A 105 8.86 3.96 8.97
C PHE A 105 7.34 3.85 9.14
N TYR A 106 6.82 2.65 9.08
CA TYR A 106 5.48 2.28 9.55
C TYR A 106 5.57 0.90 10.19
N ASP A 107 5.29 0.83 11.50
CA ASP A 107 5.39 -0.41 12.27
C ASP A 107 4.34 -1.45 11.87
N PHE A 108 4.41 -2.65 12.42
CA PHE A 108 3.47 -3.72 12.12
C PHE A 108 2.03 -3.33 12.39
N HIS A 109 1.23 -3.37 11.33
CA HIS A 109 -0.19 -3.03 11.34
C HIS A 109 -0.97 -3.92 10.36
N GLU A 110 -2.28 -3.83 10.46
CA GLU A 110 -3.25 -4.34 9.50
C GLU A 110 -3.95 -3.15 8.86
N ASP A 111 -4.26 -3.26 7.56
CA ASP A 111 -5.03 -2.23 6.86
C ASP A 111 -6.55 -2.42 7.02
N GLY A 112 -6.95 -3.62 7.44
CA GLY A 112 -8.35 -4.01 7.58
C GLY A 112 -9.04 -3.23 8.68
N THR A 113 -9.87 -2.27 8.30
CA THR A 113 -10.76 -1.56 9.21
C THR A 113 -12.20 -1.95 8.91
N PHE A 114 -12.97 -2.21 9.99
CA PHE A 114 -14.41 -2.40 9.88
C PHE A 114 -15.07 -1.01 9.89
N HIS A 115 -15.67 -0.62 8.77
CA HIS A 115 -16.58 0.52 8.70
C HIS A 115 -18.02 0.01 8.60
N GLN A 116 -19.00 0.85 9.00
CA GLN A 116 -20.42 0.47 8.95
C GLN A 116 -20.89 0.10 7.53
N ASP A 117 -20.28 0.69 6.50
CA ASP A 117 -20.67 0.57 5.09
C ASP A 117 -19.75 -0.36 4.27
N GLY A 118 -18.76 -0.99 4.88
CA GLY A 118 -17.83 -1.88 4.20
C GLY A 118 -16.52 -2.08 4.94
N MET A 119 -15.67 -2.92 4.40
CA MET A 119 -14.34 -3.12 4.94
C MET A 119 -13.30 -3.23 3.85
N ARG A 120 -12.08 -2.81 4.11
CA ARG A 120 -10.93 -3.08 3.25
C ARG A 120 -10.71 -4.59 3.16
N LYS A 121 -10.78 -5.14 1.96
CA LYS A 121 -10.60 -6.57 1.65
C LYS A 121 -9.19 -6.86 1.17
N LEU A 122 -8.74 -6.04 0.24
CA LEU A 122 -7.43 -6.15 -0.37
C LEU A 122 -6.67 -4.84 -0.25
N SER A 123 -5.40 -4.97 0.06
CA SER A 123 -4.40 -3.92 0.04
C SER A 123 -3.44 -4.16 -1.10
N MET A 124 -2.97 -3.08 -1.70
CA MET A 124 -1.94 -3.10 -2.74
C MET A 124 -0.84 -2.11 -2.39
N THR A 125 0.41 -2.52 -2.57
CA THR A 125 1.55 -1.59 -2.57
C THR A 125 2.33 -1.72 -3.88
N VAL A 126 2.77 -0.58 -4.43
CA VAL A 126 3.65 -0.51 -5.60
C VAL A 126 4.92 0.20 -5.20
N ILE A 127 6.07 -0.45 -5.40
CA ILE A 127 7.38 0.12 -5.11
C ILE A 127 7.79 1.05 -6.26
N LEU A 128 7.85 2.35 -6.00
CA LEU A 128 8.15 3.35 -7.04
C LEU A 128 9.64 3.70 -7.10
N SER A 129 10.36 3.66 -5.97
CA SER A 129 11.78 4.04 -5.91
C SER A 129 12.68 3.00 -6.55
N ASN A 130 13.75 3.46 -7.20
CA ASN A 130 14.84 2.57 -7.59
C ASN A 130 15.56 2.08 -6.31
N PRO A 131 15.87 0.77 -6.19
CA PRO A 131 16.51 0.21 -4.99
C PRO A 131 17.92 0.76 -4.71
N THR A 132 18.52 1.46 -5.67
CA THR A 132 19.83 2.14 -5.47
C THR A 132 19.71 3.54 -4.85
N ASP A 133 18.50 4.11 -4.77
CA ASP A 133 18.28 5.48 -4.33
C ASP A 133 18.04 5.58 -2.81
N TYR A 134 17.86 4.43 -2.13
CA TYR A 134 17.62 4.38 -0.69
C TYR A 134 18.15 3.09 -0.06
N ASP A 135 18.41 3.13 1.25
CA ASP A 135 18.77 1.99 2.09
C ASP A 135 17.74 1.84 3.22
N GLY A 136 17.49 0.61 3.67
CA GLY A 136 16.38 0.30 4.58
C GLY A 136 15.02 0.35 3.86
N GLY A 137 13.95 0.63 4.57
CA GLY A 137 12.63 0.83 4.00
C GLY A 137 12.02 -0.42 3.35
N GLU A 138 12.44 -1.61 3.74
CA GLU A 138 11.89 -2.87 3.23
C GLU A 138 10.42 -2.98 3.62
N PHE A 139 9.59 -3.40 2.67
CA PHE A 139 8.23 -3.85 2.94
C PHE A 139 8.29 -5.33 3.32
N VAL A 140 7.77 -5.70 4.48
CA VAL A 140 7.82 -7.07 5.00
C VAL A 140 6.49 -7.48 5.65
N PHE A 141 6.15 -8.75 5.51
CA PHE A 141 5.04 -9.39 6.22
C PHE A 141 5.51 -10.01 7.54
N GLU A 142 4.69 -9.96 8.60
CA GLU A 142 5.05 -10.49 9.92
C GLU A 142 5.41 -11.97 9.90
N ASN A 143 4.74 -12.77 9.06
CA ASN A 143 4.98 -14.21 8.93
C ASN A 143 5.84 -14.57 7.69
N GLY A 144 6.51 -13.60 7.09
CA GLY A 144 7.33 -13.75 5.87
C GLY A 144 8.55 -12.85 5.91
N GLU A 145 9.20 -12.70 7.06
CA GLU A 145 10.32 -11.76 7.27
C GLU A 145 11.53 -12.02 6.36
N ASP A 146 11.66 -13.22 5.82
CA ASP A 146 12.71 -13.58 4.85
C ASP A 146 12.42 -13.03 3.44
N GLU A 147 11.20 -12.60 3.16
CA GLU A 147 10.79 -12.12 1.85
C GLU A 147 10.90 -10.60 1.78
N VAL A 148 11.88 -10.12 1.02
CA VAL A 148 12.19 -8.70 0.89
C VAL A 148 11.78 -8.18 -0.48
N PHE A 149 10.79 -7.29 -0.52
CA PHE A 149 10.35 -6.61 -1.73
C PHE A 149 11.06 -5.28 -1.88
N LYS A 150 11.91 -5.16 -2.90
CA LYS A 150 12.75 -3.95 -3.09
C LYS A 150 12.83 -3.48 -4.54
N ASN A 151 12.44 -4.30 -5.50
CA ASN A 151 12.57 -3.96 -6.92
C ASN A 151 11.58 -2.87 -7.33
N GLN A 152 12.08 -1.87 -8.06
CA GLN A 152 11.25 -0.82 -8.63
C GLN A 152 10.18 -1.40 -9.57
N GLY A 153 8.96 -0.92 -9.45
CA GLY A 153 7.83 -1.36 -10.27
C GLY A 153 7.18 -2.65 -9.79
N THR A 154 7.62 -3.25 -8.68
CA THR A 154 6.96 -4.41 -8.09
C THR A 154 5.60 -4.01 -7.53
N ILE A 155 4.57 -4.79 -7.89
CA ILE A 155 3.21 -4.70 -7.36
C ILE A 155 3.01 -5.86 -6.41
N ILE A 156 2.53 -5.59 -5.21
CA ILE A 156 2.18 -6.59 -4.20
C ILE A 156 0.74 -6.36 -3.79
N VAL A 157 -0.10 -7.39 -3.88
CA VAL A 157 -1.50 -7.39 -3.45
C VAL A 157 -1.67 -8.43 -2.36
N PHE A 158 -2.40 -8.11 -1.31
CA PHE A 158 -2.59 -9.00 -0.17
C PHE A 158 -3.91 -8.71 0.56
N PRO A 159 -4.48 -9.69 1.27
CA PRO A 159 -5.64 -9.46 2.14
C PRO A 159 -5.33 -8.40 3.21
N SER A 160 -6.22 -7.42 3.39
CA SER A 160 -5.97 -6.26 4.26
C SER A 160 -5.80 -6.59 5.74
N PHE A 161 -6.16 -7.81 6.17
CA PHE A 161 -5.92 -8.32 7.53
C PHE A 161 -4.53 -8.95 7.72
N ILE A 162 -3.68 -9.00 6.69
CA ILE A 162 -2.31 -9.51 6.82
C ILE A 162 -1.43 -8.42 7.41
N ARG A 163 -0.80 -8.73 8.53
CA ARG A 163 0.11 -7.81 9.24
C ARG A 163 1.39 -7.61 8.46
N HIS A 164 1.74 -6.35 8.27
CA HIS A 164 2.91 -5.93 7.50
C HIS A 164 3.48 -4.63 8.06
N ARG A 165 4.70 -4.30 7.65
CA ARG A 165 5.38 -3.05 8.01
C ARG A 165 6.26 -2.52 6.89
N VAL A 166 6.69 -1.27 7.04
CA VAL A 166 7.81 -0.67 6.30
C VAL A 166 8.92 -0.38 7.29
N ASN A 167 10.07 -1.05 7.12
CA ASN A 167 11.24 -0.85 7.96
C ASN A 167 11.73 0.60 7.87
N PRO A 168 12.46 1.11 8.88
CA PRO A 168 13.05 2.44 8.81
C PRO A 168 13.94 2.62 7.58
N VAL A 169 13.75 3.72 6.86
CA VAL A 169 14.68 4.16 5.81
C VAL A 169 15.93 4.70 6.48
N THR A 170 17.10 4.13 6.18
CA THR A 170 18.35 4.55 6.80
C THR A 170 19.11 5.58 5.98
N LYS A 171 18.81 5.66 4.66
CA LYS A 171 19.41 6.61 3.73
C LYS A 171 18.50 6.85 2.53
N GLY A 172 18.54 8.05 1.96
CA GLY A 172 17.76 8.41 0.77
C GLY A 172 16.28 8.60 1.07
N ILE A 173 15.44 8.45 0.04
CA ILE A 173 13.98 8.59 0.14
C ILE A 173 13.31 7.44 -0.60
N ARG A 174 12.36 6.80 0.06
CA ARG A 174 11.53 5.74 -0.52
C ARG A 174 10.15 6.28 -0.87
N TYR A 175 9.71 6.03 -2.10
CA TYR A 175 8.38 6.34 -2.59
C TYR A 175 7.61 5.06 -2.91
N SER A 176 6.33 5.04 -2.56
CA SER A 176 5.42 3.95 -2.93
C SER A 176 4.01 4.48 -3.21
N LEU A 177 3.22 3.67 -3.93
CA LEU A 177 1.76 3.80 -3.94
C LEU A 177 1.17 2.76 -3.02
N VAL A 178 0.12 3.13 -2.33
CA VAL A 178 -0.75 2.22 -1.57
C VAL A 178 -2.16 2.41 -2.07
N ASN A 179 -2.91 1.32 -2.20
CA ASN A 179 -4.31 1.39 -2.58
C ASN A 179 -5.12 0.32 -1.85
N TRP A 180 -6.32 0.67 -1.43
CA TRP A 180 -7.23 -0.22 -0.73
C TRP A 180 -8.50 -0.45 -1.54
N PHE A 181 -8.97 -1.68 -1.48
CA PHE A 181 -10.16 -2.14 -2.18
C PHE A 181 -11.15 -2.70 -1.16
N GLU A 182 -12.40 -2.25 -1.28
CA GLU A 182 -13.44 -2.45 -0.30
C GLU A 182 -14.52 -3.38 -0.81
N GLY A 183 -15.22 -4.01 0.10
CA GLY A 183 -16.36 -4.85 -0.18
C GLY A 183 -17.18 -5.11 1.10
N PRO A 184 -18.26 -5.90 1.01
CA PRO A 184 -19.11 -6.20 2.15
C PRO A 184 -18.35 -6.97 3.23
N ALA A 185 -18.80 -6.93 4.47
CA ALA A 185 -18.20 -7.70 5.56
C ALA A 185 -18.09 -9.20 5.20
N PHE A 186 -17.07 -9.87 5.75
CA PHE A 186 -16.97 -11.33 5.60
C PHE A 186 -18.16 -11.99 6.27
N LYS A 187 -18.76 -12.99 5.58
CA LYS A 187 -19.89 -13.80 6.10
C LYS A 187 -19.39 -15.06 6.76
#